data_df9359cfe2c9b4a57b04239020fee9a4
#
_entry.id   df9359cfe2c9b4a57b04239020fee9a4
#
_cell.length_a   1.000
_cell.length_b   1.000
_cell.length_c   1.000
_cell.angle_alpha   90.00
_cell.angle_beta   90.00
_cell.angle_gamma   90.00
#
_symmetry.space_group_name_H-M   'P 1'
#
loop_
_entity.id
_entity.type
_entity.pdbx_description
1 polymer ?
#
loop_
_entity_poly.entity_id
_entity_poly.type
_entity_poly.pdbx_seq_one_letter_code
_entity_poly.pdbx_strand_id
1 'polypeptide(L)'
;IYLVLALAVKKKTNARGATEINELVDVADFFNAHIRSELLCENATTSHPVVRADCLKLLTVFRGFVPRDAELQMLPHLAKLLLDSSNVVHSYAANCIEKMMTCRDYSQLQQQQQQLQQQNSTIAASAPVKFAPNDFAPFANDILQNCFNGFELQDSSENEFIAKLIAKTLRYIGGGGSNASGGGKLLANEVIFACCEKLCKRLDEAANNPRNPTYNHFLFEATTACVQCVDFSPNSQEKQRVESALFPTFLGILARDNAEFTPYVFQILALMLESAAVPAAGTGGVAVGISLTEQYLQLLPALLAPHTWDRQANIPALVRLLDAYLKAAPVQIAQLGYLTGVLGVFQKLISSKAHDHQGFYILNAFAKSLDLSVWSEHLPTIWQVLFQRLQSGKTPKFCRGFVVFLSVLVAKRGAEAAVSSMATVQAGIHEMILS
;
A
#
# COMPACT_ATOMS: atom_id res chain seq x y z
N ILE A 1 11.65 35.17 -3.39
CA ILE A 1 11.19 33.83 -2.96
C ILE A 1 12.29 33.07 -2.24
N TYR A 2 13.48 32.90 -2.81
CA TYR A 2 14.59 32.19 -2.18
C TYR A 2 15.10 32.84 -0.91
N LEU A 3 15.09 34.17 -0.85
CA LEU A 3 15.45 34.90 0.35
C LEU A 3 14.46 34.61 1.49
N VAL A 4 13.15 34.62 1.20
CA VAL A 4 12.12 34.26 2.18
C VAL A 4 12.26 32.78 2.60
N LEU A 5 12.50 31.86 1.66
CA LEU A 5 12.75 30.43 1.98
C LEU A 5 13.95 30.28 2.92
N ALA A 6 15.02 31.08 2.73
CA ALA A 6 16.23 30.99 3.56
C ALA A 6 16.03 31.64 4.93
N LEU A 7 15.35 32.78 5.03
CA LEU A 7 15.23 33.55 6.27
C LEU A 7 14.06 33.10 7.16
N ALA A 8 12.97 32.61 6.55
CA ALA A 8 11.77 32.23 7.31
C ALA A 8 11.89 30.87 8.00
N VAL A 9 12.76 29.97 7.55
CA VAL A 9 12.89 28.64 8.14
C VAL A 9 13.86 28.65 9.32
N LYS A 10 13.35 28.42 10.54
CA LYS A 10 14.20 28.29 11.75
C LYS A 10 14.97 26.98 11.81
N LYS A 11 14.32 25.86 11.44
CA LYS A 11 14.90 24.51 11.42
C LYS A 11 14.92 23.97 10.02
N LYS A 12 15.84 23.03 9.75
CA LYS A 12 15.88 22.33 8.46
C LYS A 12 14.52 21.75 8.10
N THR A 13 14.05 22.05 6.90
CA THR A 13 12.80 21.51 6.35
C THR A 13 12.89 19.98 6.20
N ASN A 14 11.79 19.29 6.40
CA ASN A 14 11.66 17.85 6.24
C ASN A 14 10.46 17.50 5.32
N ALA A 15 10.05 16.24 5.27
CA ALA A 15 8.90 15.82 4.47
C ALA A 15 7.58 16.54 4.83
N ARG A 16 7.49 17.13 6.03
CA ARG A 16 6.33 17.92 6.49
C ARG A 16 6.41 19.40 6.09
N GLY A 17 7.50 19.84 5.47
CA GLY A 17 7.79 21.23 5.14
C GLY A 17 8.51 21.95 6.29
N ALA A 18 8.29 23.26 6.41
CA ALA A 18 8.70 24.02 7.58
C ALA A 18 7.77 23.66 8.75
N THR A 19 8.35 23.37 9.91
CA THR A 19 7.60 23.08 11.15
C THR A 19 7.74 24.18 12.19
N GLU A 20 8.67 25.10 11.96
CA GLU A 20 8.94 26.27 12.78
C GLU A 20 9.48 27.37 11.88
N ILE A 21 8.91 28.57 11.99
CA ILE A 21 9.30 29.74 11.20
C ILE A 21 9.88 30.85 12.07
N ASN A 22 10.67 31.71 11.43
CA ASN A 22 11.19 32.92 12.04
C ASN A 22 10.05 33.94 12.19
N GLU A 23 9.82 34.41 13.41
CA GLU A 23 8.76 35.37 13.76
C GLU A 23 8.94 36.75 13.11
N LEU A 24 10.16 37.05 12.66
CA LEU A 24 10.45 38.31 11.94
C LEU A 24 10.02 38.28 10.47
N VAL A 25 9.58 37.12 9.96
CA VAL A 25 9.13 36.97 8.58
C VAL A 25 7.66 36.54 8.56
N ASP A 26 6.78 37.45 8.14
CA ASP A 26 5.38 37.14 7.95
C ASP A 26 5.18 36.38 6.61
N VAL A 27 5.14 35.05 6.72
CA VAL A 27 4.97 34.17 5.57
C VAL A 27 3.56 34.27 4.97
N ALA A 28 2.54 34.51 5.80
CA ALA A 28 1.16 34.60 5.31
C ALA A 28 0.95 35.91 4.54
N ASP A 29 1.48 37.01 5.02
CA ASP A 29 1.43 38.30 4.31
C ASP A 29 2.22 38.24 3.00
N PHE A 30 3.44 37.71 3.02
CA PHE A 30 4.24 37.50 1.81
C PHE A 30 3.52 36.63 0.78
N PHE A 31 2.87 35.54 1.22
CA PHE A 31 2.08 34.68 0.34
C PHE A 31 0.94 35.47 -0.33
N ASN A 32 0.16 36.22 0.46
CA ASN A 32 -0.96 36.98 -0.08
C ASN A 32 -0.52 38.10 -1.02
N ALA A 33 0.56 38.82 -0.69
CA ALA A 33 1.02 39.98 -1.45
C ALA A 33 1.71 39.59 -2.78
N HIS A 34 2.44 38.48 -2.83
CA HIS A 34 3.34 38.21 -3.94
C HIS A 34 3.14 36.84 -4.60
N ILE A 35 2.71 35.80 -3.88
CA ILE A 35 2.65 34.43 -4.38
C ILE A 35 1.28 34.11 -4.97
N ARG A 36 0.25 34.52 -4.29
CA ARG A 36 -1.15 34.22 -4.66
C ARG A 36 -1.50 34.70 -6.06
N SER A 37 -1.11 35.91 -6.43
CA SER A 37 -1.38 36.49 -7.76
C SER A 37 -0.73 35.72 -8.88
N GLU A 38 0.50 35.22 -8.68
CA GLU A 38 1.22 34.39 -9.66
C GLU A 38 0.56 33.03 -9.88
N LEU A 39 0.05 32.41 -8.80
CA LEU A 39 -0.63 31.11 -8.87
C LEU A 39 -2.06 31.21 -9.45
N LEU A 40 -2.71 32.37 -9.32
CA LEU A 40 -4.03 32.66 -9.90
C LEU A 40 -3.96 33.09 -11.37
N CYS A 41 -2.78 33.43 -11.88
CA CYS A 41 -2.60 33.94 -13.24
C CYS A 41 -2.97 32.86 -14.28
N GLU A 42 -4.02 33.12 -15.06
CA GLU A 42 -4.51 32.19 -16.09
C GLU A 42 -3.72 32.29 -17.41
N ASN A 43 -2.94 33.37 -17.61
CA ASN A 43 -2.19 33.61 -18.83
C ASN A 43 -0.76 33.07 -18.71
N ALA A 44 -0.48 31.95 -19.36
CA ALA A 44 0.84 31.36 -19.45
C ALA A 44 1.90 32.34 -20.04
N THR A 45 1.45 33.35 -20.80
CA THR A 45 2.32 34.35 -21.46
C THR A 45 2.84 35.43 -20.50
N THR A 46 2.22 35.62 -19.32
CA THR A 46 2.58 36.70 -18.39
C THR A 46 3.42 36.23 -17.20
N SER A 47 3.42 34.94 -16.88
CA SER A 47 4.20 34.36 -15.77
C SER A 47 5.26 33.39 -16.31
N HIS A 48 6.52 33.64 -15.91
CA HIS A 48 7.62 32.76 -16.29
C HIS A 48 7.51 31.42 -15.55
N PRO A 49 7.65 30.24 -16.22
CA PRO A 49 7.48 28.92 -15.61
C PRO A 49 8.33 28.71 -14.34
N VAL A 50 9.56 29.24 -14.31
CA VAL A 50 10.45 29.14 -13.14
C VAL A 50 9.87 29.90 -11.94
N VAL A 51 9.32 31.12 -12.14
CA VAL A 51 8.72 31.90 -11.06
C VAL A 51 7.50 31.18 -10.52
N ARG A 52 6.67 30.62 -11.39
CA ARG A 52 5.48 29.85 -10.99
C ARG A 52 5.87 28.60 -10.21
N ALA A 53 6.90 27.86 -10.65
CA ALA A 53 7.44 26.71 -9.93
C ALA A 53 7.99 27.09 -8.56
N ASP A 54 8.68 28.23 -8.44
CA ASP A 54 9.19 28.74 -7.17
C ASP A 54 8.05 29.16 -6.21
N CYS A 55 6.96 29.74 -6.73
CA CYS A 55 5.75 30.02 -5.96
C CYS A 55 5.11 28.73 -5.41
N LEU A 56 4.99 27.69 -6.24
CA LEU A 56 4.51 26.36 -5.82
C LEU A 56 5.43 25.71 -4.76
N LYS A 57 6.75 25.88 -4.92
CA LYS A 57 7.73 25.40 -3.93
C LYS A 57 7.56 26.12 -2.59
N LEU A 58 7.40 27.45 -2.59
CA LEU A 58 7.18 28.24 -1.39
C LEU A 58 5.90 27.80 -0.68
N LEU A 59 4.78 27.69 -1.40
CA LEU A 59 3.52 27.17 -0.85
C LEU A 59 3.72 25.77 -0.26
N THR A 60 4.40 24.87 -0.97
CA THR A 60 4.67 23.52 -0.49
C THR A 60 5.48 23.51 0.81
N VAL A 61 6.49 24.37 0.94
CA VAL A 61 7.36 24.44 2.13
C VAL A 61 6.59 25.01 3.32
N PHE A 62 5.84 26.10 3.12
CA PHE A 62 5.15 26.81 4.21
C PHE A 62 3.67 26.48 4.35
N ARG A 63 3.18 25.41 3.69
CA ARG A 63 1.76 25.00 3.73
C ARG A 63 1.16 24.88 5.15
N GLY A 64 1.98 24.66 6.18
CA GLY A 64 1.54 24.59 7.56
C GLY A 64 1.34 25.96 8.22
N PHE A 65 1.72 27.05 7.55
CA PHE A 65 1.65 28.43 8.06
C PHE A 65 0.80 29.38 7.20
N VAL A 66 0.55 29.03 5.93
CA VAL A 66 -0.41 29.76 5.08
C VAL A 66 -1.82 29.54 5.62
N PRO A 67 -2.72 30.54 5.65
CA PRO A 67 -4.09 30.34 6.13
C PRO A 67 -4.83 29.25 5.34
N ARG A 68 -5.60 28.39 6.05
CA ARG A 68 -6.33 27.26 5.47
C ARG A 68 -7.22 27.66 4.29
N ASP A 69 -8.00 28.72 4.47
CA ASP A 69 -8.96 29.15 3.45
C ASP A 69 -8.26 29.72 2.20
N ALA A 70 -7.11 30.36 2.37
CA ALA A 70 -6.29 30.82 1.25
C ALA A 70 -5.75 29.63 0.42
N GLU A 71 -5.32 28.56 1.08
CA GLU A 71 -4.88 27.34 0.38
C GLU A 71 -6.02 26.60 -0.32
N LEU A 72 -7.21 26.51 0.32
CA LEU A 72 -8.38 25.88 -0.31
C LEU A 72 -8.83 26.63 -1.57
N GLN A 73 -8.76 27.98 -1.56
CA GLN A 73 -9.05 28.79 -2.74
C GLN A 73 -8.04 28.55 -3.88
N MET A 74 -6.84 28.07 -3.58
CA MET A 74 -5.84 27.74 -4.58
C MET A 74 -6.09 26.38 -5.26
N LEU A 75 -6.81 25.43 -4.64
CA LEU A 75 -6.96 24.07 -5.15
C LEU A 75 -7.45 23.98 -6.61
N PRO A 76 -8.50 24.69 -7.04
CA PRO A 76 -8.95 24.64 -8.44
C PRO A 76 -7.87 25.16 -9.42
N HIS A 77 -7.05 26.14 -9.00
CA HIS A 77 -5.96 26.67 -9.81
C HIS A 77 -4.78 25.69 -9.86
N LEU A 78 -4.43 25.09 -8.72
CA LEU A 78 -3.40 24.03 -8.65
C LEU A 78 -3.80 22.82 -9.52
N ALA A 79 -5.08 22.44 -9.53
CA ALA A 79 -5.58 21.38 -10.39
C ALA A 79 -5.44 21.73 -11.88
N LYS A 80 -5.67 23.00 -12.29
CA LYS A 80 -5.43 23.47 -13.66
C LYS A 80 -3.93 23.43 -14.00
N LEU A 81 -3.04 23.79 -13.07
CA LEU A 81 -1.59 23.78 -13.26
C LEU A 81 -1.01 22.36 -13.49
N LEU A 82 -1.77 21.29 -13.21
CA LEU A 82 -1.40 19.92 -13.61
C LEU A 82 -1.34 19.76 -15.12
N LEU A 83 -1.92 20.68 -15.90
CA LEU A 83 -1.92 20.71 -17.36
C LEU A 83 -1.03 21.82 -17.93
N ASP A 84 -0.20 22.46 -17.09
CA ASP A 84 0.77 23.44 -17.57
C ASP A 84 1.76 22.79 -18.55
N SER A 85 2.09 23.47 -19.63
CA SER A 85 3.01 22.97 -20.65
C SER A 85 4.45 22.74 -20.15
N SER A 86 4.82 23.41 -19.05
CA SER A 86 6.11 23.24 -18.40
C SER A 86 6.11 22.03 -17.47
N ASN A 87 6.98 21.04 -17.75
CA ASN A 87 7.16 19.86 -16.89
C ASN A 87 7.46 20.24 -15.43
N VAL A 88 8.23 21.30 -15.21
CA VAL A 88 8.56 21.76 -13.87
C VAL A 88 7.31 22.25 -13.13
N VAL A 89 6.47 23.05 -13.79
CA VAL A 89 5.26 23.63 -13.17
C VAL A 89 4.27 22.53 -12.80
N HIS A 90 3.91 21.64 -13.73
CA HIS A 90 2.93 20.59 -13.43
C HIS A 90 3.43 19.56 -12.41
N SER A 91 4.74 19.27 -12.40
CA SER A 91 5.35 18.41 -11.37
C SER A 91 5.31 19.04 -9.98
N TYR A 92 5.62 20.34 -9.86
CA TYR A 92 5.52 21.05 -8.60
C TYR A 92 4.07 21.21 -8.14
N ALA A 93 3.12 21.43 -9.05
CA ALA A 93 1.69 21.47 -8.74
C ALA A 93 1.21 20.13 -8.17
N ALA A 94 1.58 19.01 -8.82
CA ALA A 94 1.27 17.67 -8.34
C ALA A 94 1.85 17.41 -6.93
N ASN A 95 3.11 17.76 -6.70
CA ASN A 95 3.75 17.63 -5.40
C ASN A 95 3.08 18.53 -4.35
N CYS A 96 2.69 19.75 -4.72
CA CYS A 96 2.02 20.68 -3.79
C CYS A 96 0.68 20.10 -3.31
N ILE A 97 -0.19 19.67 -4.21
CA ILE A 97 -1.50 19.08 -3.88
C ILE A 97 -1.31 17.82 -3.02
N GLU A 98 -0.36 16.94 -3.37
CA GLU A 98 -0.05 15.72 -2.60
C GLU A 98 0.34 16.04 -1.16
N LYS A 99 1.17 17.07 -0.96
CA LYS A 99 1.63 17.51 0.36
C LYS A 99 0.55 18.21 1.18
N MET A 100 -0.37 18.92 0.54
CA MET A 100 -1.51 19.54 1.22
C MET A 100 -2.41 18.49 1.87
N MET A 101 -2.70 17.36 1.24
CA MET A 101 -3.57 16.30 1.77
C MET A 101 -3.12 15.74 3.13
N THR A 102 -1.84 15.87 3.50
CA THR A 102 -1.32 15.43 4.81
C THR A 102 -0.76 16.56 5.64
N CYS A 103 -1.15 17.78 5.32
CA CYS A 103 -0.66 18.98 6.00
C CYS A 103 -1.13 19.03 7.46
N ARG A 104 -0.25 19.53 8.32
CA ARG A 104 -0.52 19.87 9.70
C ARG A 104 -0.53 21.38 9.87
N ASP A 105 -1.42 21.88 10.73
CA ASP A 105 -1.52 23.31 11.03
C ASP A 105 -0.55 23.72 12.14
N TYR A 106 0.60 24.22 11.73
CA TYR A 106 1.64 24.66 12.66
C TYR A 106 1.39 26.09 13.19
N SER A 107 0.58 26.90 12.52
CA SER A 107 0.20 28.24 13.00
C SER A 107 -0.66 28.14 14.26
N GLN A 108 -1.61 27.23 14.30
CA GLN A 108 -2.41 26.96 15.50
C GLN A 108 -1.55 26.39 16.64
N LEU A 109 -0.60 25.51 16.33
CA LEU A 109 0.30 24.95 17.33
C LEU A 109 1.15 26.05 17.99
N GLN A 110 1.70 27.00 17.21
CA GLN A 110 2.48 28.12 17.75
C GLN A 110 1.62 28.99 18.66
N GLN A 111 0.41 29.33 18.29
CA GLN A 111 -0.52 30.11 19.11
C GLN A 111 -0.87 29.40 20.42
N GLN A 112 -1.14 28.07 20.37
CA GLN A 112 -1.40 27.26 21.56
C GLN A 112 -0.18 27.19 22.50
N GLN A 113 1.02 27.04 21.95
CA GLN A 113 2.26 27.02 22.76
C GLN A 113 2.52 28.35 23.45
N GLN A 114 2.27 29.48 22.78
CA GLN A 114 2.38 30.81 23.40
C GLN A 114 1.39 31.01 24.55
N GLN A 115 0.15 30.54 24.41
CA GLN A 115 -0.86 30.56 25.47
C GLN A 115 -0.49 29.65 26.65
N LEU A 116 0.03 28.46 26.38
CA LEU A 116 0.44 27.48 27.42
C LEU A 116 1.68 27.95 28.19
N GLN A 117 2.62 28.61 27.52
CA GLN A 117 3.79 29.22 28.19
C GLN A 117 3.37 30.32 29.17
N GLN A 118 2.32 31.08 28.87
CA GLN A 118 1.75 32.08 29.81
C GLN A 118 1.05 31.40 31.02
N GLN A 119 0.67 30.13 30.91
CA GLN A 119 -0.02 29.38 31.97
C GLN A 119 0.86 28.37 32.70
N ASN A 120 2.19 28.35 32.46
CA ASN A 120 3.16 27.39 33.05
C ASN A 120 2.76 25.90 32.85
N SER A 121 2.06 25.58 31.78
CA SER A 121 1.58 24.23 31.46
C SER A 121 2.36 23.63 30.29
N THR A 122 2.95 22.45 30.48
CA THR A 122 3.68 21.70 29.46
C THR A 122 2.81 20.57 28.95
N ILE A 123 2.08 20.76 27.86
CA ILE A 123 1.43 19.68 27.11
C ILE A 123 2.16 19.59 25.77
N ALA A 124 2.71 18.42 25.46
CA ALA A 124 3.28 18.11 24.14
C ALA A 124 2.13 17.89 23.14
N ALA A 125 1.50 18.97 22.68
CA ALA A 125 0.47 18.93 21.66
C ALA A 125 1.12 18.68 20.28
N SER A 126 0.62 17.70 19.53
CA SER A 126 0.97 17.55 18.11
C SER A 126 0.12 18.50 17.28
N ALA A 127 0.72 19.12 16.26
CA ALA A 127 -0.03 20.00 15.34
C ALA A 127 -1.25 19.26 14.77
N PRO A 128 -2.46 19.86 14.76
CA PRO A 128 -3.67 19.25 14.22
C PRO A 128 -3.58 19.06 12.71
N VAL A 129 -4.38 18.14 12.17
CA VAL A 129 -4.53 17.98 10.72
C VAL A 129 -5.24 19.20 10.16
N LYS A 130 -4.70 19.81 9.10
CA LYS A 130 -5.18 21.05 8.53
C LYS A 130 -6.42 20.87 7.64
N PHE A 131 -6.46 19.78 6.88
CA PHE A 131 -7.50 19.48 5.90
C PHE A 131 -8.15 18.13 6.16
N ALA A 132 -9.46 18.06 5.91
CA ALA A 132 -10.21 16.80 5.89
C ALA A 132 -10.39 16.30 4.44
N PRO A 133 -10.69 15.00 4.21
CA PRO A 133 -11.00 14.48 2.88
C PRO A 133 -12.13 15.24 2.16
N ASN A 134 -13.13 15.71 2.90
CA ASN A 134 -14.25 16.51 2.38
C ASN A 134 -13.80 17.84 1.74
N ASP A 135 -12.68 18.41 2.16
CA ASP A 135 -12.15 19.65 1.59
C ASP A 135 -11.64 19.46 0.15
N PHE A 136 -11.19 18.26 -0.17
CA PHE A 136 -10.67 17.90 -1.50
C PHE A 136 -11.70 17.20 -2.40
N ALA A 137 -12.74 16.62 -1.82
CA ALA A 137 -13.74 15.85 -2.56
C ALA A 137 -14.37 16.62 -3.76
N PRO A 138 -14.69 17.92 -3.65
CA PRO A 138 -15.23 18.69 -4.79
C PRO A 138 -14.27 18.78 -5.99
N PHE A 139 -12.96 18.68 -5.75
CA PHE A 139 -11.91 18.83 -6.76
C PHE A 139 -11.30 17.50 -7.20
N ALA A 140 -11.72 16.39 -6.59
CA ALA A 140 -11.08 15.09 -6.78
C ALA A 140 -11.14 14.60 -8.24
N ASN A 141 -12.27 14.77 -8.90
CA ASN A 141 -12.43 14.40 -10.30
C ASN A 141 -11.51 15.21 -11.21
N ASP A 142 -11.45 16.53 -11.02
CA ASP A 142 -10.58 17.38 -11.82
C ASP A 142 -9.11 17.06 -11.59
N ILE A 143 -8.71 16.83 -10.33
CA ILE A 143 -7.34 16.43 -10.00
C ILE A 143 -6.99 15.12 -10.70
N LEU A 144 -7.82 14.09 -10.59
CA LEU A 144 -7.55 12.78 -11.19
C LEU A 144 -7.56 12.85 -12.73
N GLN A 145 -8.55 13.53 -13.31
CA GLN A 145 -8.64 13.71 -14.77
C GLN A 145 -7.40 14.44 -15.30
N ASN A 146 -7.02 15.55 -14.65
CA ASN A 146 -5.86 16.35 -15.06
C ASN A 146 -4.55 15.60 -14.85
N CYS A 147 -4.43 14.76 -13.83
CA CYS A 147 -3.28 13.88 -13.67
C CYS A 147 -3.12 12.92 -14.85
N PHE A 148 -4.19 12.24 -15.27
CA PHE A 148 -4.11 11.34 -16.43
C PHE A 148 -3.86 12.09 -17.74
N ASN A 149 -4.45 13.27 -17.94
CA ASN A 149 -4.15 14.12 -19.10
C ASN A 149 -2.71 14.67 -19.06
N GLY A 150 -2.18 14.91 -17.86
CA GLY A 150 -0.81 15.35 -17.64
C GLY A 150 0.25 14.36 -18.13
N PHE A 151 -0.06 13.04 -18.13
CA PHE A 151 0.85 12.05 -18.72
C PHE A 151 0.96 12.15 -20.25
N GLU A 152 0.01 12.80 -20.92
CA GLU A 152 0.04 13.00 -22.37
C GLU A 152 0.84 14.26 -22.77
N LEU A 153 1.27 15.07 -21.79
CA LEU A 153 2.10 16.24 -22.06
C LEU A 153 3.53 15.83 -22.42
N GLN A 154 4.20 16.70 -23.16
CA GLN A 154 5.58 16.51 -23.56
C GLN A 154 6.48 16.27 -22.33
N ASP A 155 7.36 15.27 -22.41
CA ASP A 155 8.32 14.89 -21.36
C ASP A 155 7.69 14.52 -20.00
N SER A 156 6.38 14.16 -19.97
CA SER A 156 5.65 13.86 -18.74
C SER A 156 5.04 12.45 -18.68
N SER A 157 5.25 11.63 -19.69
CA SER A 157 4.66 10.28 -19.79
C SER A 157 4.99 9.36 -18.61
N GLU A 158 6.14 9.55 -17.97
CA GLU A 158 6.58 8.79 -16.77
C GLU A 158 6.80 9.74 -15.57
N ASN A 159 5.93 10.74 -15.39
CA ASN A 159 6.05 11.70 -14.30
C ASN A 159 5.65 11.08 -12.97
N GLU A 160 6.63 10.87 -12.09
CA GLU A 160 6.45 10.24 -10.77
C GLU A 160 5.61 11.06 -9.81
N PHE A 161 5.64 12.40 -9.89
CA PHE A 161 4.84 13.27 -9.02
C PHE A 161 3.36 13.17 -9.34
N ILE A 162 3.01 13.07 -10.63
CA ILE A 162 1.64 12.84 -11.09
C ILE A 162 1.14 11.47 -10.63
N ALA A 163 1.92 10.39 -10.85
CA ALA A 163 1.56 9.05 -10.41
C ALA A 163 1.35 8.98 -8.89
N LYS A 164 2.22 9.63 -8.13
CA LYS A 164 2.11 9.74 -6.67
C LYS A 164 0.86 10.48 -6.23
N LEU A 165 0.51 11.57 -6.92
CA LEU A 165 -0.71 12.33 -6.62
C LEU A 165 -1.95 11.47 -6.86
N ILE A 166 -2.02 10.69 -7.95
CA ILE A 166 -3.13 9.76 -8.21
C ILE A 166 -3.27 8.78 -7.04
N ALA A 167 -2.19 8.10 -6.64
CA ALA A 167 -2.20 7.15 -5.54
C ALA A 167 -2.69 7.80 -4.23
N LYS A 168 -2.22 9.03 -3.97
CA LYS A 168 -2.59 9.77 -2.77
C LYS A 168 -4.05 10.21 -2.77
N THR A 169 -4.54 10.72 -3.89
CA THR A 169 -5.94 11.17 -4.03
C THR A 169 -6.90 10.02 -3.84
N LEU A 170 -6.65 8.87 -4.49
CA LEU A 170 -7.46 7.67 -4.32
C LEU A 170 -7.50 7.21 -2.86
N ARG A 171 -6.36 7.13 -2.16
CA ARG A 171 -6.33 6.73 -0.74
C ARG A 171 -6.99 7.73 0.18
N TYR A 172 -6.79 9.03 -0.05
CA TYR A 172 -7.24 10.07 0.85
C TYR A 172 -8.75 10.32 0.76
N ILE A 173 -9.31 10.22 -0.44
CA ILE A 173 -10.72 10.55 -0.71
C ILE A 173 -11.55 9.29 -0.95
N GLY A 174 -10.96 8.22 -1.48
CA GLY A 174 -11.65 6.97 -1.81
C GLY A 174 -11.99 6.09 -0.61
N GLY A 175 -11.50 6.41 0.61
CA GLY A 175 -11.83 5.68 1.82
C GLY A 175 -11.05 4.39 2.05
N GLY A 176 -10.03 4.08 1.23
CA GLY A 176 -9.24 2.84 1.30
C GLY A 176 -8.13 2.83 2.37
N GLY A 177 -8.01 3.84 3.23
CA GLY A 177 -6.99 3.89 4.28
C GLY A 177 -7.55 3.57 5.66
N SER A 178 -6.88 2.71 6.42
CA SER A 178 -7.19 2.37 7.82
C SER A 178 -7.19 3.57 8.79
N ASN A 179 -6.80 4.75 8.32
CA ASN A 179 -6.78 6.02 9.05
C ASN A 179 -7.92 6.96 8.66
N ALA A 180 -8.95 6.48 7.97
CA ALA A 180 -10.15 7.27 7.71
C ALA A 180 -10.89 7.52 9.03
N SER A 181 -10.51 8.61 9.70
CA SER A 181 -11.25 9.17 10.83
C SER A 181 -12.68 9.48 10.35
N GLY A 182 -13.56 8.48 10.36
CA GLY A 182 -15.02 8.65 10.26
C GLY A 182 -15.61 9.12 8.93
N GLY A 183 -14.84 9.29 7.86
CA GLY A 183 -15.35 9.70 6.55
C GLY A 183 -15.55 8.49 5.64
N GLY A 184 -16.80 8.24 5.20
CA GLY A 184 -17.10 7.24 4.19
C GLY A 184 -16.43 7.54 2.84
N LYS A 185 -16.58 6.63 1.90
CA LYS A 185 -16.12 6.77 0.50
C LYS A 185 -16.72 8.03 -0.14
N LEU A 186 -15.87 8.97 -0.53
CA LEU A 186 -16.27 10.25 -1.14
C LEU A 186 -16.13 10.25 -2.67
N LEU A 187 -15.44 9.25 -3.24
CA LEU A 187 -15.33 9.06 -4.69
C LEU A 187 -16.42 8.12 -5.19
N ALA A 188 -17.05 8.51 -6.31
CA ALA A 188 -17.97 7.63 -7.02
C ALA A 188 -17.22 6.41 -7.60
N ASN A 189 -17.88 5.25 -7.62
CA ASN A 189 -17.33 4.02 -8.17
C ASN A 189 -16.86 4.16 -9.61
N GLU A 190 -17.63 4.88 -10.45
CA GLU A 190 -17.29 5.09 -11.84
C GLU A 190 -15.96 5.82 -12.04
N VAL A 191 -15.62 6.76 -11.13
CA VAL A 191 -14.33 7.44 -11.15
C VAL A 191 -13.20 6.48 -10.81
N ILE A 192 -13.40 5.61 -9.80
CA ILE A 192 -12.41 4.61 -9.40
C ILE A 192 -12.18 3.61 -10.54
N PHE A 193 -13.24 3.14 -11.19
CA PHE A 193 -13.13 2.21 -12.31
C PHE A 193 -12.43 2.84 -13.52
N ALA A 194 -12.76 4.09 -13.87
CA ALA A 194 -12.08 4.80 -14.93
C ALA A 194 -10.58 5.00 -14.61
N CYS A 195 -10.23 5.28 -13.34
CA CYS A 195 -8.82 5.33 -12.90
C CYS A 195 -8.15 3.96 -13.04
N CYS A 196 -8.81 2.88 -12.64
CA CYS A 196 -8.28 1.52 -12.73
C CYS A 196 -7.96 1.15 -14.20
N GLU A 197 -8.88 1.40 -15.13
CA GLU A 197 -8.70 1.13 -16.56
C GLU A 197 -7.52 1.93 -17.15
N LYS A 198 -7.41 3.23 -16.80
CA LYS A 198 -6.29 4.08 -17.22
C LYS A 198 -4.95 3.62 -16.63
N LEU A 199 -4.95 3.17 -15.36
CA LEU A 199 -3.75 2.62 -14.71
C LEU A 199 -3.31 1.30 -15.36
N CYS A 200 -4.25 0.42 -15.73
CA CYS A 200 -3.94 -0.80 -16.47
C CYS A 200 -3.20 -0.48 -17.77
N LYS A 201 -3.70 0.50 -18.55
CA LYS A 201 -3.02 0.95 -19.78
C LYS A 201 -1.59 1.43 -19.50
N ARG A 202 -1.40 2.26 -18.48
CA ARG A 202 -0.05 2.76 -18.11
C ARG A 202 0.86 1.66 -17.60
N LEU A 203 0.35 0.68 -16.87
CA LEU A 203 1.13 -0.48 -16.43
C LEU A 203 1.57 -1.34 -17.61
N ASP A 204 0.70 -1.58 -18.59
CA ASP A 204 1.07 -2.30 -19.81
C ASP A 204 2.14 -1.58 -20.63
N GLU A 205 2.03 -0.25 -20.76
CA GLU A 205 3.03 0.60 -21.43
C GLU A 205 4.39 0.52 -20.70
N ALA A 206 4.39 0.71 -19.37
CA ALA A 206 5.59 0.66 -18.55
C ALA A 206 6.23 -0.74 -18.51
N ALA A 207 5.42 -1.82 -18.54
CA ALA A 207 5.91 -3.19 -18.52
C ALA A 207 6.69 -3.58 -19.79
N ASN A 208 6.44 -2.90 -20.92
CA ASN A 208 7.18 -3.13 -22.15
C ASN A 208 8.61 -2.60 -22.09
N ASN A 209 8.85 -1.52 -21.33
CA ASN A 209 10.17 -0.90 -21.21
C ASN A 209 10.26 -0.14 -19.86
N PRO A 210 10.48 -0.84 -18.74
CA PRO A 210 10.58 -0.21 -17.42
C PRO A 210 11.87 0.61 -17.34
N ARG A 211 11.73 1.94 -17.25
CA ARG A 211 12.86 2.89 -17.20
C ARG A 211 12.93 3.68 -15.91
N ASN A 212 11.76 3.97 -15.30
CA ASN A 212 11.66 4.80 -14.12
C ASN A 212 11.07 4.01 -12.93
N PRO A 213 11.92 3.43 -12.06
CA PRO A 213 11.45 2.62 -10.92
C PRO A 213 10.54 3.39 -9.96
N THR A 214 10.77 4.70 -9.77
CA THR A 214 9.95 5.52 -8.88
C THR A 214 8.54 5.71 -9.45
N TYR A 215 8.44 6.00 -10.75
CA TYR A 215 7.17 6.08 -11.46
C TYR A 215 6.42 4.74 -11.41
N ASN A 216 7.12 3.64 -11.74
CA ASN A 216 6.57 2.29 -11.70
C ASN A 216 6.00 1.94 -10.33
N HIS A 217 6.76 2.24 -9.26
CA HIS A 217 6.29 2.06 -7.89
C HIS A 217 4.97 2.79 -7.63
N PHE A 218 4.87 4.08 -8.00
CA PHE A 218 3.64 4.84 -7.76
C PHE A 218 2.46 4.42 -8.64
N LEU A 219 2.69 3.85 -9.84
CA LEU A 219 1.62 3.20 -10.60
C LEU A 219 1.01 2.02 -9.85
N PHE A 220 1.84 1.13 -9.30
CA PHE A 220 1.36 0.01 -8.47
C PHE A 220 0.72 0.48 -7.16
N GLU A 221 1.23 1.54 -6.54
CA GLU A 221 0.61 2.16 -5.36
C GLU A 221 -0.78 2.74 -5.69
N ALA A 222 -0.95 3.37 -6.87
CA ALA A 222 -2.25 3.87 -7.33
C ALA A 222 -3.22 2.72 -7.63
N THR A 223 -2.75 1.65 -8.27
CA THR A 223 -3.55 0.44 -8.52
C THR A 223 -3.99 -0.23 -7.22
N THR A 224 -3.07 -0.34 -6.24
CA THR A 224 -3.39 -0.81 -4.89
C THR A 224 -4.47 0.05 -4.24
N ALA A 225 -4.39 1.38 -4.38
CA ALA A 225 -5.39 2.29 -3.85
C ALA A 225 -6.77 2.09 -4.51
N CYS A 226 -6.84 1.85 -5.83
CA CYS A 226 -8.10 1.49 -6.50
C CYS A 226 -8.73 0.24 -5.88
N VAL A 227 -7.95 -0.83 -5.68
CA VAL A 227 -8.43 -2.06 -5.04
C VAL A 227 -8.97 -1.80 -3.63
N GLN A 228 -8.29 -0.96 -2.85
CA GLN A 228 -8.70 -0.62 -1.49
C GLN A 228 -9.96 0.26 -1.40
N CYS A 229 -10.33 0.93 -2.51
CA CYS A 229 -11.49 1.83 -2.56
C CYS A 229 -12.80 1.12 -2.95
N VAL A 230 -12.77 -0.16 -3.34
CA VAL A 230 -13.93 -0.92 -3.80
C VAL A 230 -14.34 -2.01 -2.83
N ASP A 231 -15.61 -2.41 -2.90
CA ASP A 231 -16.13 -3.55 -2.14
C ASP A 231 -15.70 -4.87 -2.81
N PHE A 232 -14.89 -5.66 -2.11
CA PHE A 232 -14.42 -7.00 -2.53
C PHE A 232 -15.26 -8.15 -1.94
N SER A 233 -16.44 -7.89 -1.40
CA SER A 233 -17.32 -8.97 -0.93
C SER A 233 -17.60 -9.98 -2.06
N PRO A 234 -17.88 -11.27 -1.74
CA PRO A 234 -17.87 -12.37 -2.73
C PRO A 234 -18.73 -12.15 -3.99
N ASN A 235 -19.86 -11.47 -3.86
CA ASN A 235 -20.81 -11.23 -4.98
C ASN A 235 -20.82 -9.77 -5.45
N SER A 236 -19.85 -8.97 -5.07
CA SER A 236 -19.80 -7.56 -5.44
C SER A 236 -19.57 -7.36 -6.93
N GLN A 237 -20.38 -6.52 -7.56
CA GLN A 237 -20.16 -6.09 -8.94
C GLN A 237 -18.90 -5.22 -9.07
N GLU A 238 -18.56 -4.46 -8.03
CA GLU A 238 -17.33 -3.65 -7.98
C GLU A 238 -16.10 -4.55 -8.09
N LYS A 239 -16.05 -5.64 -7.30
CA LYS A 239 -15.01 -6.67 -7.39
C LYS A 239 -14.88 -7.22 -8.80
N GLN A 240 -15.98 -7.69 -9.39
CA GLN A 240 -15.96 -8.29 -10.73
C GLN A 240 -15.41 -7.32 -11.77
N ARG A 241 -15.80 -6.06 -11.71
CA ARG A 241 -15.35 -5.04 -12.66
C ARG A 241 -13.85 -4.75 -12.52
N VAL A 242 -13.35 -4.61 -11.29
CA VAL A 242 -11.92 -4.38 -11.04
C VAL A 242 -11.08 -5.60 -11.42
N GLU A 243 -11.52 -6.81 -11.06
CA GLU A 243 -10.84 -8.05 -11.47
C GLU A 243 -10.78 -8.17 -12.99
N SER A 244 -11.88 -7.91 -13.71
CA SER A 244 -11.92 -7.96 -15.17
C SER A 244 -10.95 -6.98 -15.84
N ALA A 245 -10.70 -5.82 -15.22
CA ALA A 245 -9.72 -4.86 -15.72
C ALA A 245 -8.27 -5.26 -15.41
N LEU A 246 -8.00 -5.72 -14.17
CA LEU A 246 -6.64 -5.96 -13.69
C LEU A 246 -6.05 -7.29 -14.18
N PHE A 247 -6.83 -8.38 -14.24
CA PHE A 247 -6.29 -9.70 -14.57
C PHE A 247 -5.59 -9.76 -15.93
N PRO A 248 -6.14 -9.22 -17.04
CA PRO A 248 -5.44 -9.24 -18.33
C PRO A 248 -4.07 -8.56 -18.27
N THR A 249 -4.00 -7.39 -17.64
CA THR A 249 -2.74 -6.65 -17.43
C THR A 249 -1.76 -7.43 -16.57
N PHE A 250 -2.20 -8.02 -15.46
CA PHE A 250 -1.33 -8.79 -14.57
C PHE A 250 -0.82 -10.06 -15.24
N LEU A 251 -1.67 -10.81 -15.94
CA LEU A 251 -1.24 -11.99 -16.70
C LEU A 251 -0.24 -11.60 -17.79
N GLY A 252 -0.46 -10.49 -18.47
CA GLY A 252 0.48 -9.94 -19.46
C GLY A 252 1.85 -9.60 -18.86
N ILE A 253 1.88 -8.97 -17.67
CA ILE A 253 3.12 -8.67 -16.95
C ILE A 253 3.85 -9.95 -16.51
N LEU A 254 3.13 -10.92 -15.96
CA LEU A 254 3.70 -12.20 -15.54
C LEU A 254 4.24 -13.01 -16.75
N ALA A 255 3.55 -12.99 -17.89
CA ALA A 255 3.98 -13.66 -19.11
C ALA A 255 5.27 -13.07 -19.69
N ARG A 256 5.50 -11.76 -19.52
CA ARG A 256 6.75 -11.09 -19.93
C ARG A 256 7.92 -11.36 -18.97
N ASP A 257 7.68 -12.04 -17.85
CA ASP A 257 8.66 -12.33 -16.80
C ASP A 257 9.43 -11.09 -16.30
N ASN A 258 8.73 -9.95 -16.19
CA ASN A 258 9.31 -8.71 -15.73
C ASN A 258 9.64 -8.77 -14.23
N ALA A 259 10.94 -8.92 -13.90
CA ALA A 259 11.41 -9.13 -12.54
C ALA A 259 11.08 -7.97 -11.59
N GLU A 260 11.00 -6.74 -12.08
CA GLU A 260 10.67 -5.56 -11.29
C GLU A 260 9.18 -5.53 -10.91
N PHE A 261 8.29 -5.91 -11.84
CA PHE A 261 6.84 -5.78 -11.69
C PHE A 261 6.20 -6.99 -11.02
N THR A 262 6.77 -8.17 -11.22
CA THR A 262 6.23 -9.44 -10.71
C THR A 262 5.89 -9.43 -9.21
N PRO A 263 6.74 -8.92 -8.30
CA PRO A 263 6.41 -8.86 -6.87
C PRO A 263 5.20 -7.98 -6.56
N TYR A 264 5.03 -6.86 -7.27
CA TYR A 264 3.87 -5.98 -7.10
C TYR A 264 2.57 -6.65 -7.52
N VAL A 265 2.59 -7.36 -8.67
CA VAL A 265 1.43 -8.14 -9.15
C VAL A 265 1.00 -9.16 -8.09
N PHE A 266 1.94 -9.95 -7.55
CA PHE A 266 1.63 -10.91 -6.50
C PHE A 266 1.07 -10.26 -5.22
N GLN A 267 1.59 -9.09 -4.84
CA GLN A 267 1.09 -8.35 -3.68
C GLN A 267 -0.33 -7.84 -3.88
N ILE A 268 -0.68 -7.35 -5.07
CA ILE A 268 -2.02 -6.86 -5.36
C ILE A 268 -3.01 -8.03 -5.47
N LEU A 269 -2.64 -9.14 -6.11
CA LEU A 269 -3.46 -10.36 -6.14
C LEU A 269 -3.72 -10.89 -4.72
N ALA A 270 -2.71 -10.87 -3.86
CA ALA A 270 -2.89 -11.23 -2.44
C ALA A 270 -3.87 -10.29 -1.74
N LEU A 271 -3.73 -8.97 -1.93
CA LEU A 271 -4.63 -7.97 -1.36
C LEU A 271 -6.08 -8.19 -1.82
N MET A 272 -6.31 -8.49 -3.10
CA MET A 272 -7.65 -8.75 -3.64
C MET A 272 -8.29 -9.98 -2.97
N LEU A 273 -7.53 -11.07 -2.78
CA LEU A 273 -7.99 -12.26 -2.06
C LEU A 273 -8.22 -11.99 -0.57
N GLU A 274 -7.31 -11.28 0.09
CA GLU A 274 -7.43 -10.89 1.50
C GLU A 274 -8.68 -10.03 1.72
N SER A 275 -8.95 -9.09 0.81
CA SER A 275 -10.13 -8.22 0.88
C SER A 275 -11.44 -8.97 0.64
N ALA A 276 -11.42 -10.01 -0.20
CA ALA A 276 -12.59 -10.87 -0.44
C ALA A 276 -12.89 -11.84 0.72
N ALA A 277 -11.86 -12.21 1.50
CA ALA A 277 -11.97 -13.17 2.60
C ALA A 277 -12.35 -12.53 3.95
N VAL A 278 -12.58 -11.21 4.01
CA VAL A 278 -12.97 -10.53 5.26
C VAL A 278 -14.34 -11.05 5.73
N PRO A 279 -14.49 -11.48 7.00
CA PRO A 279 -15.79 -11.92 7.52
C PRO A 279 -16.81 -10.78 7.45
N ALA A 280 -18.01 -11.08 6.99
CA ALA A 280 -19.12 -10.12 7.06
C ALA A 280 -19.33 -9.72 8.53
N ALA A 281 -19.58 -8.43 8.79
CA ALA A 281 -19.85 -7.93 10.12
C ALA A 281 -21.05 -8.71 10.73
N GLY A 282 -20.83 -9.42 11.85
CA GLY A 282 -21.84 -10.22 12.52
C GLY A 282 -21.64 -11.75 12.48
N THR A 283 -20.64 -12.27 11.78
CA THR A 283 -20.42 -13.75 11.67
C THR A 283 -19.48 -14.34 12.71
N GLY A 284 -19.21 -13.64 13.83
CA GLY A 284 -18.38 -14.19 14.91
C GLY A 284 -16.92 -14.47 14.56
N GLY A 285 -16.40 -13.85 13.48
CA GLY A 285 -14.96 -13.91 13.13
C GLY A 285 -14.54 -15.17 12.36
N VAL A 286 -15.46 -16.04 11.96
CA VAL A 286 -15.16 -17.19 11.10
C VAL A 286 -15.14 -16.68 9.65
N ALA A 287 -13.98 -16.73 9.00
CA ALA A 287 -13.89 -16.46 7.57
C ALA A 287 -14.69 -17.52 6.81
N VAL A 288 -15.77 -17.12 6.17
CA VAL A 288 -16.49 -18.01 5.25
C VAL A 288 -15.61 -18.13 4.02
N GLY A 289 -15.15 -19.35 3.72
CA GLY A 289 -14.34 -19.59 2.52
C GLY A 289 -15.07 -19.09 1.27
N ILE A 290 -14.37 -18.35 0.43
CA ILE A 290 -14.89 -17.89 -0.86
C ILE A 290 -14.66 -18.97 -1.93
N SER A 291 -15.46 -18.95 -3.00
CA SER A 291 -15.16 -19.69 -4.22
C SER A 291 -14.19 -18.88 -5.08
N LEU A 292 -13.04 -19.48 -5.42
CA LEU A 292 -12.07 -18.86 -6.31
C LEU A 292 -12.65 -18.76 -7.73
N THR A 293 -12.47 -17.61 -8.36
CA THR A 293 -12.83 -17.45 -9.78
C THR A 293 -11.85 -18.21 -10.67
N GLU A 294 -12.24 -18.45 -11.92
CA GLU A 294 -11.42 -19.18 -12.90
C GLU A 294 -10.01 -18.58 -13.06
N GLN A 295 -9.92 -17.24 -13.02
CA GLN A 295 -8.62 -16.55 -13.15
C GLN A 295 -7.65 -16.92 -12.01
N TYR A 296 -8.13 -16.99 -10.77
CA TYR A 296 -7.30 -17.42 -9.64
C TYR A 296 -6.94 -18.91 -9.75
N LEU A 297 -7.86 -19.75 -10.18
CA LEU A 297 -7.60 -21.19 -10.35
C LEU A 297 -6.53 -21.45 -11.41
N GLN A 298 -6.51 -20.68 -12.50
CA GLN A 298 -5.49 -20.78 -13.55
C GLN A 298 -4.09 -20.35 -13.08
N LEU A 299 -3.99 -19.44 -12.12
CA LEU A 299 -2.69 -19.01 -11.55
C LEU A 299 -2.11 -20.01 -10.55
N LEU A 300 -2.95 -20.80 -9.88
CA LEU A 300 -2.53 -21.64 -8.75
C LEU A 300 -1.49 -22.71 -9.14
N PRO A 301 -1.58 -23.44 -10.27
CA PRO A 301 -0.54 -24.41 -10.69
C PRO A 301 0.82 -23.73 -10.90
N ALA A 302 0.86 -22.57 -11.53
CA ALA A 302 2.09 -21.81 -11.74
C ALA A 302 2.68 -21.30 -10.42
N LEU A 303 1.84 -20.87 -9.48
CA LEU A 303 2.25 -20.47 -8.13
C LEU A 303 2.88 -21.63 -7.36
N LEU A 304 2.41 -22.86 -7.54
CA LEU A 304 2.92 -24.06 -6.86
C LEU A 304 4.13 -24.69 -7.57
N ALA A 305 4.47 -24.23 -8.78
CA ALA A 305 5.61 -24.77 -9.53
C ALA A 305 6.94 -24.38 -8.86
N PRO A 306 7.89 -25.34 -8.67
CA PRO A 306 9.14 -25.07 -7.94
C PRO A 306 9.97 -23.93 -8.49
N HIS A 307 10.03 -23.75 -9.82
CA HIS A 307 10.82 -22.71 -10.47
C HIS A 307 10.34 -21.29 -10.16
N THR A 308 9.05 -21.09 -9.85
CA THR A 308 8.48 -19.80 -9.46
C THR A 308 9.15 -19.25 -8.19
N TRP A 309 9.66 -20.12 -7.32
CA TRP A 309 10.29 -19.80 -6.03
C TRP A 309 11.82 -19.65 -6.11
N ASP A 310 12.41 -19.65 -7.29
CA ASP A 310 13.88 -19.54 -7.45
C ASP A 310 14.36 -18.10 -7.30
N ARG A 311 13.52 -17.12 -7.64
CA ARG A 311 13.85 -15.70 -7.47
C ARG A 311 13.58 -15.24 -6.05
N GLN A 312 14.66 -15.04 -5.29
CA GLN A 312 14.59 -14.67 -3.87
C GLN A 312 13.80 -13.39 -3.62
N ALA A 313 13.89 -12.41 -4.52
CA ALA A 313 13.17 -11.13 -4.41
C ALA A 313 11.63 -11.30 -4.43
N ASN A 314 11.12 -12.36 -5.07
CA ASN A 314 9.69 -12.63 -5.18
C ASN A 314 9.13 -13.38 -3.96
N ILE A 315 9.99 -14.06 -3.16
CA ILE A 315 9.55 -14.97 -2.10
C ILE A 315 8.56 -14.31 -1.11
N PRO A 316 8.80 -13.10 -0.57
CA PRO A 316 7.85 -12.50 0.37
C PRO A 316 6.45 -12.26 -0.25
N ALA A 317 6.39 -11.81 -1.51
CA ALA A 317 5.14 -11.58 -2.21
C ALA A 317 4.41 -12.89 -2.56
N LEU A 318 5.15 -13.92 -2.99
CA LEU A 318 4.63 -15.25 -3.25
C LEU A 318 4.07 -15.91 -1.99
N VAL A 319 4.78 -15.81 -0.86
CA VAL A 319 4.30 -16.34 0.43
C VAL A 319 3.01 -15.66 0.85
N ARG A 320 2.93 -14.33 0.73
CA ARG A 320 1.71 -13.58 1.03
C ARG A 320 0.55 -14.02 0.13
N LEU A 321 0.80 -14.19 -1.16
CA LEU A 321 -0.21 -14.64 -2.11
C LEU A 321 -0.70 -16.05 -1.77
N LEU A 322 0.20 -16.99 -1.53
CA LEU A 322 -0.16 -18.37 -1.16
C LEU A 322 -0.91 -18.43 0.19
N ASP A 323 -0.48 -17.64 1.18
CA ASP A 323 -1.19 -17.48 2.46
C ASP A 323 -2.62 -16.92 2.26
N ALA A 324 -2.78 -15.94 1.35
CA ALA A 324 -4.09 -15.40 0.99
C ALA A 324 -4.99 -16.44 0.33
N TYR A 325 -4.47 -17.27 -0.57
CA TYR A 325 -5.21 -18.40 -1.15
C TYR A 325 -5.69 -19.39 -0.08
N LEU A 326 -4.79 -19.78 0.83
CA LEU A 326 -5.10 -20.74 1.90
C LEU A 326 -6.12 -20.21 2.91
N LYS A 327 -6.16 -18.90 3.14
CA LYS A 327 -7.16 -18.26 3.99
C LYS A 327 -8.50 -18.05 3.29
N ALA A 328 -8.46 -17.69 2.01
CA ALA A 328 -9.66 -17.40 1.24
C ALA A 328 -10.45 -18.64 0.85
N ALA A 329 -9.79 -19.70 0.40
CA ALA A 329 -10.44 -20.90 -0.15
C ALA A 329 -9.78 -22.22 0.28
N PRO A 330 -9.57 -22.45 1.58
CA PRO A 330 -8.81 -23.62 2.06
C PRO A 330 -9.43 -24.95 1.63
N VAL A 331 -10.75 -25.08 1.74
CA VAL A 331 -11.48 -26.31 1.39
C VAL A 331 -11.40 -26.59 -0.11
N GLN A 332 -11.58 -25.57 -0.96
CA GLN A 332 -11.49 -25.73 -2.41
C GLN A 332 -10.08 -26.16 -2.85
N ILE A 333 -9.03 -25.58 -2.26
CA ILE A 333 -7.63 -25.97 -2.53
C ILE A 333 -7.38 -27.43 -2.16
N ALA A 334 -7.92 -27.88 -1.02
CA ALA A 334 -7.81 -29.25 -0.58
C ALA A 334 -8.54 -30.22 -1.54
N GLN A 335 -9.80 -29.89 -1.89
CA GLN A 335 -10.62 -30.71 -2.79
C GLN A 335 -10.01 -30.85 -4.21
N LEU A 336 -9.32 -29.82 -4.68
CA LEU A 336 -8.62 -29.82 -5.96
C LEU A 336 -7.26 -30.55 -5.92
N GLY A 337 -6.85 -31.10 -4.75
CA GLY A 337 -5.63 -31.88 -4.61
C GLY A 337 -4.33 -31.06 -4.56
N TYR A 338 -4.41 -29.74 -4.34
CA TYR A 338 -3.22 -28.88 -4.35
C TYR A 338 -2.41 -28.88 -3.04
N LEU A 339 -2.84 -29.58 -1.98
CA LEU A 339 -2.14 -29.58 -0.69
C LEU A 339 -0.70 -30.10 -0.80
N THR A 340 -0.47 -31.15 -1.58
CA THR A 340 0.87 -31.68 -1.81
C THR A 340 1.80 -30.64 -2.47
N GLY A 341 1.28 -29.87 -3.43
CA GLY A 341 2.03 -28.77 -4.05
C GLY A 341 2.40 -27.68 -3.05
N VAL A 342 1.44 -27.28 -2.20
CA VAL A 342 1.68 -26.29 -1.14
C VAL A 342 2.74 -26.78 -0.14
N LEU A 343 2.70 -28.07 0.24
CA LEU A 343 3.72 -28.67 1.11
C LEU A 343 5.09 -28.79 0.43
N GLY A 344 5.13 -28.97 -0.89
CA GLY A 344 6.37 -28.87 -1.66
C GLY A 344 7.00 -27.48 -1.59
N VAL A 345 6.19 -26.44 -1.68
CA VAL A 345 6.65 -25.04 -1.48
C VAL A 345 7.15 -24.84 -0.04
N PHE A 346 6.40 -25.29 0.96
CA PHE A 346 6.85 -25.26 2.36
C PHE A 346 8.21 -25.94 2.54
N GLN A 347 8.40 -27.15 2.02
CA GLN A 347 9.65 -27.88 2.11
C GLN A 347 10.82 -27.11 1.46
N LYS A 348 10.61 -26.52 0.30
CA LYS A 348 11.60 -25.68 -0.39
C LYS A 348 12.01 -24.48 0.46
N LEU A 349 11.05 -23.77 1.06
CA LEU A 349 11.32 -22.60 1.92
C LEU A 349 12.08 -22.99 3.18
N ILE A 350 11.64 -24.02 3.89
CA ILE A 350 12.29 -24.51 5.13
C ILE A 350 13.72 -24.96 4.88
N SER A 351 14.02 -25.52 3.73
CA SER A 351 15.38 -25.97 3.37
C SER A 351 16.38 -24.81 3.21
N SER A 352 15.89 -23.59 3.00
CA SER A 352 16.73 -22.40 2.81
C SER A 352 16.92 -21.62 4.12
N LYS A 353 18.17 -21.47 4.59
CA LYS A 353 18.48 -20.65 5.80
C LYS A 353 18.00 -19.20 5.70
N ALA A 354 17.93 -18.65 4.50
CA ALA A 354 17.49 -17.27 4.27
C ALA A 354 15.97 -17.12 4.40
N HIS A 355 15.21 -18.17 4.06
CA HIS A 355 13.77 -18.12 3.89
C HIS A 355 12.99 -19.11 4.77
N ASP A 356 13.66 -19.85 5.67
CA ASP A 356 13.05 -20.87 6.54
C ASP A 356 11.86 -20.31 7.37
N HIS A 357 11.97 -19.08 7.84
CA HIS A 357 10.89 -18.43 8.58
C HIS A 357 9.63 -18.17 7.73
N GLN A 358 9.75 -18.06 6.41
CA GLN A 358 8.63 -17.86 5.50
C GLN A 358 7.76 -19.13 5.37
N GLY A 359 8.33 -20.31 5.50
CA GLY A 359 7.60 -21.57 5.49
C GLY A 359 6.58 -21.68 6.63
N PHE A 360 6.85 -21.06 7.78
CA PHE A 360 5.92 -21.06 8.91
C PHE A 360 4.64 -20.26 8.66
N TYR A 361 4.63 -19.25 7.77
CA TYR A 361 3.39 -18.58 7.39
C TYR A 361 2.44 -19.56 6.72
N ILE A 362 2.96 -20.41 5.84
CA ILE A 362 2.20 -21.46 5.15
C ILE A 362 1.66 -22.49 6.14
N LEU A 363 2.51 -23.03 7.04
CA LEU A 363 2.05 -23.98 8.06
C LEU A 363 1.01 -23.39 9.00
N ASN A 364 1.17 -22.14 9.40
CA ASN A 364 0.20 -21.46 10.25
C ASN A 364 -1.13 -21.26 9.53
N ALA A 365 -1.11 -20.98 8.21
CA ALA A 365 -2.33 -20.90 7.41
C ALA A 365 -3.04 -22.26 7.36
N PHE A 366 -2.31 -23.36 7.15
CA PHE A 366 -2.87 -24.72 7.25
C PHE A 366 -3.53 -24.98 8.59
N ALA A 367 -2.78 -24.80 9.69
CA ALA A 367 -3.26 -25.09 11.02
C ALA A 367 -4.48 -24.27 11.43
N LYS A 368 -4.62 -23.05 10.90
CA LYS A 368 -5.73 -22.12 11.20
C LYS A 368 -6.95 -22.35 10.32
N SER A 369 -6.76 -22.70 9.05
CA SER A 369 -7.80 -22.66 8.01
C SER A 369 -8.37 -24.03 7.63
N LEU A 370 -7.62 -25.13 7.86
CA LEU A 370 -8.03 -26.49 7.50
C LEU A 370 -8.26 -27.36 8.75
N ASP A 371 -9.22 -28.26 8.68
CA ASP A 371 -9.38 -29.30 9.71
C ASP A 371 -8.22 -30.30 9.65
N LEU A 372 -7.81 -30.79 10.84
CA LEU A 372 -6.66 -31.70 10.93
C LEU A 372 -6.87 -32.98 10.11
N SER A 373 -8.09 -33.48 10.01
CA SER A 373 -8.44 -34.65 9.20
C SER A 373 -8.06 -34.50 7.74
N VAL A 374 -8.02 -33.27 7.22
CA VAL A 374 -7.70 -32.98 5.80
C VAL A 374 -6.19 -33.07 5.51
N TRP A 375 -5.35 -32.82 6.52
CA TRP A 375 -3.88 -32.78 6.32
C TRP A 375 -3.07 -33.59 7.34
N SER A 376 -3.76 -34.37 8.22
CA SER A 376 -3.11 -35.21 9.24
C SER A 376 -2.14 -36.23 8.66
N GLU A 377 -2.44 -36.77 7.48
CA GLU A 377 -1.56 -37.72 6.76
C GLU A 377 -0.19 -37.06 6.38
N HIS A 378 -0.12 -35.76 6.28
CA HIS A 378 1.11 -35.04 5.94
C HIS A 378 1.94 -34.63 7.18
N LEU A 379 1.39 -34.74 8.39
CA LEU A 379 2.09 -34.35 9.62
C LEU A 379 3.43 -35.05 9.83
N PRO A 380 3.55 -36.38 9.61
CA PRO A 380 4.85 -37.04 9.75
C PRO A 380 5.93 -36.46 8.85
N THR A 381 5.61 -36.15 7.61
CA THR A 381 6.53 -35.52 6.65
C THR A 381 6.88 -34.08 7.09
N ILE A 382 5.90 -33.30 7.57
CA ILE A 382 6.13 -31.95 8.09
C ILE A 382 7.10 -31.99 9.27
N TRP A 383 6.87 -32.88 10.26
CA TRP A 383 7.75 -33.02 11.41
C TRP A 383 9.16 -33.46 11.00
N GLN A 384 9.28 -34.42 10.09
CA GLN A 384 10.57 -34.88 9.58
C GLN A 384 11.38 -33.71 8.99
N VAL A 385 10.77 -32.89 8.15
CA VAL A 385 11.40 -31.70 7.54
C VAL A 385 11.80 -30.66 8.60
N LEU A 386 10.92 -30.39 9.56
CA LEU A 386 11.18 -29.42 10.64
C LEU A 386 12.32 -29.91 11.56
N PHE A 387 12.33 -31.18 11.94
CA PHE A 387 13.38 -31.75 12.81
C PHE A 387 14.73 -31.82 12.10
N GLN A 388 14.76 -32.21 10.84
CA GLN A 388 15.96 -32.18 10.03
C GLN A 388 16.54 -30.76 9.93
N ARG A 389 15.69 -29.77 9.74
CA ARG A 389 16.11 -28.37 9.70
C ARG A 389 16.58 -27.88 11.06
N LEU A 390 15.94 -28.27 12.15
CA LEU A 390 16.34 -27.96 13.53
C LEU A 390 17.73 -28.53 13.85
N GLN A 391 18.03 -29.75 13.37
CA GLN A 391 19.35 -30.40 13.54
C GLN A 391 20.43 -29.74 12.69
N SER A 392 20.11 -29.32 11.46
CA SER A 392 21.07 -28.74 10.52
C SER A 392 21.50 -27.29 10.86
N GLY A 393 20.78 -26.61 11.72
CA GLY A 393 21.11 -25.27 12.19
C GLY A 393 19.93 -24.48 12.73
N LYS A 394 20.12 -23.91 13.90
CA LYS A 394 19.09 -23.13 14.65
C LYS A 394 19.26 -21.65 14.34
N THR A 395 18.45 -21.07 13.46
CA THR A 395 18.38 -19.62 13.33
C THR A 395 17.34 -19.06 14.31
N PRO A 396 17.54 -17.86 14.91
CA PRO A 396 16.54 -17.27 15.81
C PRO A 396 15.16 -17.09 15.14
N LYS A 397 15.15 -16.80 13.82
CA LYS A 397 13.91 -16.67 13.03
C LYS A 397 13.18 -18.00 12.90
N PHE A 398 13.93 -19.08 12.62
CA PHE A 398 13.37 -20.43 12.54
C PHE A 398 12.78 -20.85 13.89
N CYS A 399 13.55 -20.73 14.99
CA CYS A 399 13.08 -21.12 16.32
C CYS A 399 11.80 -20.36 16.72
N ARG A 400 11.76 -19.05 16.46
CA ARG A 400 10.54 -18.26 16.71
C ARG A 400 9.34 -18.76 15.89
N GLY A 401 9.54 -19.01 14.59
CA GLY A 401 8.49 -19.55 13.70
C GLY A 401 8.01 -20.93 14.17
N PHE A 402 8.93 -21.77 14.60
CA PHE A 402 8.64 -23.11 15.11
C PHE A 402 7.80 -23.08 16.40
N VAL A 403 8.18 -22.22 17.37
CA VAL A 403 7.41 -22.04 18.61
C VAL A 403 6.02 -21.48 18.32
N VAL A 404 5.89 -20.51 17.41
CA VAL A 404 4.58 -19.97 17.00
C VAL A 404 3.73 -21.04 16.36
N PHE A 405 4.27 -21.87 15.47
CA PHE A 405 3.54 -22.97 14.84
C PHE A 405 3.07 -24.00 15.88
N LEU A 406 3.95 -24.41 16.81
CA LEU A 406 3.56 -25.31 17.91
C LEU A 406 2.43 -24.72 18.75
N SER A 407 2.52 -23.43 19.10
CA SER A 407 1.48 -22.74 19.87
C SER A 407 0.14 -22.73 19.13
N VAL A 408 0.16 -22.45 17.82
CA VAL A 408 -1.04 -22.50 16.96
C VAL A 408 -1.63 -23.91 16.90
N LEU A 409 -0.79 -24.93 16.73
CA LEU A 409 -1.22 -26.31 16.65
C LEU A 409 -1.85 -26.77 17.98
N VAL A 410 -1.21 -26.49 19.11
CA VAL A 410 -1.72 -26.79 20.45
C VAL A 410 -3.04 -26.05 20.73
N ALA A 411 -3.11 -24.76 20.41
CA ALA A 411 -4.33 -23.96 20.62
C ALA A 411 -5.52 -24.45 19.78
N LYS A 412 -5.27 -25.01 18.60
CA LYS A 412 -6.32 -25.48 17.69
C LYS A 412 -6.69 -26.95 17.88
N ARG A 413 -5.74 -27.79 18.33
CA ARG A 413 -5.87 -29.26 18.33
C ARG A 413 -5.62 -29.91 19.68
N GLY A 414 -5.17 -29.15 20.68
CA GLY A 414 -4.79 -29.66 22.00
C GLY A 414 -3.34 -30.15 22.05
N ALA A 415 -2.77 -30.16 23.24
CA ALA A 415 -1.38 -30.56 23.46
C ALA A 415 -1.13 -32.03 23.17
N GLU A 416 -2.08 -32.92 23.55
CA GLU A 416 -1.96 -34.37 23.35
C GLU A 416 -1.86 -34.73 21.86
N ALA A 417 -2.70 -34.16 21.01
CA ALA A 417 -2.68 -34.37 19.57
C ALA A 417 -1.37 -33.86 18.95
N ALA A 418 -0.85 -32.72 19.40
CA ALA A 418 0.43 -32.21 18.94
C ALA A 418 1.60 -33.13 19.34
N VAL A 419 1.69 -33.55 20.60
CA VAL A 419 2.74 -34.45 21.09
C VAL A 419 2.67 -35.80 20.40
N SER A 420 1.47 -36.40 20.30
CA SER A 420 1.29 -37.71 19.62
C SER A 420 1.72 -37.64 18.18
N SER A 421 1.41 -36.55 17.45
CA SER A 421 1.84 -36.40 16.06
C SER A 421 3.36 -36.25 15.89
N MET A 422 4.05 -35.62 16.83
CA MET A 422 5.51 -35.54 16.84
C MET A 422 6.16 -36.91 17.16
N ALA A 423 5.58 -37.64 18.12
CA ALA A 423 6.09 -38.93 18.55
C ALA A 423 6.04 -40.01 17.45
N THR A 424 5.18 -39.86 16.41
CA THR A 424 5.15 -40.74 15.25
C THR A 424 6.45 -40.71 14.44
N VAL A 425 7.21 -39.63 14.50
CA VAL A 425 8.48 -39.42 13.80
C VAL A 425 9.67 -39.68 14.70
N GLN A 426 9.63 -39.17 15.92
CA GLN A 426 10.71 -39.35 16.90
C GLN A 426 10.12 -39.32 18.33
N ALA A 427 10.22 -40.47 19.01
CA ALA A 427 9.78 -40.63 20.39
C ALA A 427 10.58 -39.69 21.31
N GLY A 428 9.89 -39.03 22.28
CA GLY A 428 10.47 -38.15 23.26
C GLY A 428 11.01 -36.80 22.73
N ILE A 429 10.79 -36.48 21.45
CA ILE A 429 11.31 -35.22 20.87
C ILE A 429 10.72 -33.98 21.51
N HIS A 430 9.49 -34.05 22.02
CA HIS A 430 8.84 -32.93 22.67
C HIS A 430 9.57 -32.52 23.98
N GLU A 431 10.11 -33.47 24.72
CA GLU A 431 10.94 -33.22 25.93
C GLU A 431 12.23 -32.48 25.54
N MET A 432 12.88 -32.89 24.45
CA MET A 432 14.08 -32.25 23.95
C MET A 432 13.82 -30.84 23.38
N ILE A 433 12.62 -30.56 22.89
CA ILE A 433 12.27 -29.22 22.39
C ILE A 433 11.96 -28.26 23.54
N LEU A 434 11.42 -28.77 24.65
CA LEU A 434 11.06 -27.99 25.84
C LEU A 434 12.23 -27.79 26.82
N SER A 435 13.28 -28.61 26.73
CA SER A 435 14.55 -28.46 27.48
C SER A 435 15.50 -27.46 26.80
#